data_f3c09efcc656d5594378a7d9629d4424
#
_entry.id   f3c09efcc656d5594378a7d9629d4424
#
_cell.length_a   1.000
_cell.length_b   1.000
_cell.length_c   1.000
_cell.angle_alpha   90.00
_cell.angle_beta   90.00
_cell.angle_gamma   90.00
#
_symmetry.space_group_name_H-M   'P 1'
#
loop_
_entity.id
_entity.type
_entity.pdbx_description
1 polymer ?
#
loop_
_entity_poly.entity_id
_entity_poly.type
_entity_poly.pdbx_seq_one_letter_code
_entity_poly.pdbx_strand_id
1 'polypeptide(L)' 'MGGLFVETDEAREVDSMFRLDFLVQEGQIRAKAVVRHVKLGSGLGLKFTALTEEDGARLKALMTRLRGLS' A
#
# COMPACT_ATOMS: atom_id res chain seq x y z
N MET A 1 0.58 -11.52 3.84
CA MET A 1 0.54 -10.05 3.79
C MET A 1 -0.08 -9.62 2.47
N GLY A 2 -0.98 -8.67 2.50
CA GLY A 2 -1.69 -8.25 1.30
C GLY A 2 -0.91 -7.29 0.43
N GLY A 3 -1.47 -6.99 -0.72
CA GLY A 3 -0.96 -6.00 -1.63
C GLY A 3 -1.94 -4.85 -1.79
N LEU A 4 -1.51 -3.83 -2.47
CA LEU A 4 -2.30 -2.64 -2.72
C LEU A 4 -2.09 -2.19 -4.17
N PHE A 5 -3.16 -1.82 -4.84
CA PHE A 5 -3.07 -1.20 -6.15
C PHE A 5 -3.25 0.30 -5.99
N VAL A 6 -2.29 1.06 -6.50
CA VAL A 6 -2.30 2.52 -6.43
C VAL A 6 -2.49 3.08 -7.83
N GLU A 7 -3.56 3.82 -8.02
CA GLU A 7 -3.80 4.51 -9.29
C GLU A 7 -2.85 5.71 -9.38
N THR A 8 -2.00 5.70 -10.39
CA THR A 8 -1.04 6.78 -10.62
C THR A 8 -0.55 6.71 -12.06
N ASP A 9 -0.18 7.84 -12.61
CA ASP A 9 0.49 7.92 -13.90
C ASP A 9 2.02 7.98 -13.75
N GLU A 10 2.53 7.90 -12.52
CA GLU A 10 3.96 7.77 -12.31
C GLU A 10 4.46 6.44 -12.81
N ALA A 11 5.56 6.48 -13.56
CA ALA A 11 6.23 5.27 -14.00
C ALA A 11 7.26 4.85 -12.95
N ARG A 12 7.13 3.61 -12.46
CA ARG A 12 8.13 3.01 -11.58
C ARG A 12 8.46 1.62 -12.10
N GLU A 13 9.68 1.22 -11.86
CA GLU A 13 10.13 -0.09 -12.31
C GLU A 13 9.65 -1.18 -11.37
N VAL A 14 9.36 -2.35 -11.93
CA VAL A 14 9.07 -3.55 -11.15
C VAL A 14 10.29 -3.85 -10.28
N ASP A 15 10.04 -4.32 -9.06
CA ASP A 15 11.02 -4.59 -8.01
C ASP A 15 11.62 -3.33 -7.36
N SER A 16 11.18 -2.13 -7.74
CA SER A 16 11.54 -0.92 -7.01
C SER A 16 10.95 -0.97 -5.61
N MET A 17 11.75 -0.58 -4.62
CA MET A 17 11.30 -0.53 -3.24
C MET A 17 11.07 0.91 -2.82
N PHE A 18 10.05 1.13 -2.04
CA PHE A 18 9.83 2.44 -1.46
C PHE A 18 9.11 2.34 -0.11
N ARG A 19 9.19 3.43 0.61
CA ARG A 19 8.60 3.54 1.93
C ARG A 19 7.29 4.31 1.84
N LEU A 20 6.27 3.76 2.45
CA LEU A 20 4.97 4.41 2.59
C LEU A 20 4.84 4.92 4.02
N ASP A 21 4.41 6.17 4.16
CA ASP A 21 4.18 6.77 5.46
C ASP A 21 2.96 7.66 5.30
N PHE A 22 1.85 7.26 5.89
CA PHE A 22 0.61 8.01 5.73
C PHE A 22 -0.21 8.00 7.01
N LEU A 23 -0.95 9.08 7.21
CA LEU A 23 -1.81 9.27 8.36
C LEU A 23 -3.26 9.15 7.93
N VAL A 24 -3.98 8.25 8.57
CA VAL A 24 -5.40 8.02 8.33
C VAL A 24 -6.14 8.02 9.66
N GLN A 25 -7.45 7.86 9.61
CA GLN A 25 -8.29 7.85 10.80
C GLN A 25 -7.83 6.80 11.83
N GLU A 26 -7.34 5.67 11.36
CA GLU A 26 -6.85 4.58 12.20
C GLU A 26 -5.50 4.88 12.87
N GLY A 27 -4.81 5.90 12.42
CA GLY A 27 -3.50 6.28 12.93
C GLY A 27 -2.46 6.37 11.82
N GLN A 28 -1.21 6.54 12.22
CA GLN A 28 -0.10 6.59 11.27
C GLN A 28 0.31 5.18 10.87
N ILE A 29 0.45 4.96 9.58
CA ILE A 29 0.87 3.68 9.02
C ILE A 29 2.18 3.88 8.28
N ARG A 30 3.18 3.08 8.65
CA ARG A 30 4.49 3.05 8.02
C ARG A 30 4.73 1.67 7.46
N ALA A 31 5.08 1.61 6.19
CA ALA A 31 5.28 0.33 5.53
C ALA A 31 6.39 0.45 4.50
N LYS A 32 7.04 -0.67 4.22
CA LYS A 32 7.90 -0.80 3.06
C LYS A 32 7.16 -1.66 2.04
N ALA A 33 7.27 -1.27 0.79
CA ALA A 33 6.59 -1.97 -0.28
C ALA A 33 7.51 -2.12 -1.48
N VAL A 34 7.23 -3.13 -2.28
CA VAL A 34 7.93 -3.36 -3.54
C VAL A 34 6.90 -3.32 -4.66
N VAL A 35 7.30 -2.74 -5.80
CA VAL A 35 6.45 -2.72 -6.99
C VAL A 35 6.49 -4.10 -7.63
N ARG A 36 5.36 -4.80 -7.64
CA ARG A 36 5.26 -6.14 -8.21
C ARG A 36 4.65 -6.12 -9.60
N HIS A 37 3.87 -5.09 -9.90
CA HIS A 37 3.15 -5.02 -11.14
C HIS A 37 3.00 -3.57 -11.56
N VAL A 38 3.21 -3.30 -12.83
CA VAL A 38 3.04 -1.96 -13.40
C VAL A 38 2.02 -2.06 -14.52
N LYS A 39 0.95 -1.28 -14.42
CA LYS A 39 -0.02 -1.15 -15.49
C LYS A 39 0.12 0.27 -16.04
N LEU A 40 0.69 0.37 -17.22
CA LEU A 40 0.97 1.66 -17.87
C LEU A 40 -0.29 2.50 -18.00
N GLY A 41 -0.19 3.74 -17.56
CA GLY A 41 -1.30 4.68 -17.63
C GLY A 41 -2.40 4.46 -16.60
N SER A 42 -2.29 3.46 -15.74
CA SER A 42 -3.34 3.13 -14.76
C SER A 42 -2.84 3.08 -13.33
N GLY A 43 -1.73 2.42 -13.06
CA GLY A 43 -1.26 2.35 -11.69
C GLY A 43 -0.21 1.28 -11.42
N LEU A 44 0.03 1.07 -10.14
CA LEU A 44 1.06 0.18 -9.63
C LEU A 44 0.45 -0.81 -8.65
N GLY A 45 0.80 -2.08 -8.81
CA GLY A 45 0.51 -3.11 -7.83
C GLY A 45 1.68 -3.22 -6.86
N LEU A 46 1.41 -3.04 -5.58
CA LEU A 46 2.41 -3.03 -4.53
C LEU A 46 2.25 -4.22 -3.62
N LYS A 47 3.35 -4.76 -3.15
CA LYS A 47 3.36 -5.79 -2.12
C LYS A 47 4.11 -5.25 -0.92
N PHE A 48 3.49 -5.34 0.25
CA PHE A 48 4.14 -4.94 1.49
C PHE A 48 5.19 -5.97 1.88
N THR A 49 6.39 -5.49 2.14
CA THR A 49 7.53 -6.35 2.48
C THR A 49 7.95 -6.22 3.94
N ALA A 50 7.59 -5.12 4.58
CA ALA A 50 7.90 -4.91 6.00
C ALA A 50 6.83 -4.05 6.65
N LEU A 51 6.22 -4.59 7.70
CA LEU A 51 5.22 -3.93 8.53
C LEU A 51 5.46 -4.37 9.97
N THR A 52 5.39 -3.43 10.91
CA THR A 52 5.31 -3.81 12.33
C THR A 52 3.92 -4.39 12.60
N GLU A 53 3.75 -5.12 13.71
CA GLU A 53 2.43 -5.64 14.09
C GLU A 53 1.42 -4.50 14.24
N GLU A 54 1.83 -3.39 14.83
CA GLU A 54 0.98 -2.23 15.04
C GLU A 54 0.54 -1.61 13.71
N ASP A 55 1.49 -1.41 12.80
CA ASP A 55 1.17 -0.86 11.48
C ASP A 55 0.32 -1.83 10.68
N GLY A 56 0.59 -3.12 10.79
CA GLY A 56 -0.21 -4.15 10.13
C GLY A 56 -1.66 -4.15 10.61
N ALA A 57 -1.86 -4.00 11.91
CA ALA A 57 -3.21 -3.92 12.49
C ALA A 57 -3.95 -2.68 12.01
N ARG A 58 -3.27 -1.53 11.95
CA ARG A 58 -3.85 -0.29 11.45
C ARG A 58 -4.22 -0.39 9.98
N LEU A 59 -3.34 -0.98 9.18
CA LEU A 59 -3.59 -1.19 7.76
C LEU A 59 -4.80 -2.10 7.55
N LYS A 60 -4.90 -3.18 8.33
CA LYS A 60 -6.03 -4.08 8.27
C LYS A 60 -7.34 -3.37 8.63
N ALA A 61 -7.31 -2.53 9.65
CA ALA A 61 -8.47 -1.75 10.07
C ALA A 61 -8.88 -0.76 8.96
N LEU A 62 -7.90 -0.09 8.33
CA LEU A 62 -8.15 0.80 7.22
C LEU A 62 -8.80 0.06 6.05
N MET A 63 -8.25 -1.08 5.67
CA MET A 63 -8.78 -1.87 4.56
C MET A 63 -10.20 -2.35 4.84
N THR A 64 -10.50 -2.71 6.08
CA THR A 64 -11.84 -3.10 6.49
C THR A 64 -12.81 -1.92 6.37
N ARG A 65 -12.40 -0.73 6.81
CA ARG A 65 -13.21 0.47 6.71
C ARG A 65 -13.51 0.84 5.26
N LEU A 66 -12.49 0.82 4.41
CA LEU A 66 -12.65 1.16 2.99
C LEU A 66 -13.55 0.15 2.28
N ARG A 67 -13.45 -1.11 2.65
CA ARG A 67 -14.30 -2.17 2.07
C ARG A 67 -15.76 -1.97 2.47
N GLY A 68 -16.02 -1.47 3.67
CA GLY A 68 -17.37 -1.18 4.14
C GLY A 68 -18.02 0.03 3.46
N LEU A 69 -17.24 0.86 2.78
CA LEU A 69 -17.73 2.03 2.06
C LEU A 69 -18.16 1.72 0.62
N SER A 70 -17.85 0.56 0.12
CA SER A 70 -18.16 0.17 -1.27
C SER A 70 -19.54 -0.44 -1.44
#